data_adf37396cfc67f63c0ab7c336bd5d407
#
_entry.id   adf37396cfc67f63c0ab7c336bd5d407
#
_cell.length_a   1.000
_cell.length_b   1.000
_cell.length_c   1.000
_cell.angle_alpha   90.00
_cell.angle_beta   90.00
_cell.angle_gamma   90.00
#
_symmetry.space_group_name_H-M   'P 1'
#
loop_
_entity.id
_entity.type
_entity.pdbx_description
1 polymer ?
#
loop_
_entity_poly.entity_id
_entity_poly.type
_entity_poly.pdbx_seq_one_letter_code
_entity_poly.pdbx_strand_id
1 'polypeptide(L)'
;MYSNREKWRNSIGAAGGWDRNGYYAEKRSGGYSINNDFLLTADHKFGDISLDGFIGGTIYFYQDDYLQNETQNGLTVPGYYSLYGSVDPIKMESSLGKKQVNSLYGKISASWKSTLFLDVTGRNDWSSTLPSETRSYFYPSVSGSVVLSEFISMPSWIDFWKLRGSWTQTKSDLSIYDTNKAYTIENNRWNGLNG
;
A
#
# COMPACT_ATOMS: atom_id res chain seq x y z
N MET A 1 10.20 9.18 -5.40
CA MET A 1 11.50 8.91 -4.78
C MET A 1 11.62 9.71 -3.49
N TYR A 2 12.03 9.09 -2.40
CA TYR A 2 12.29 9.76 -1.13
C TYR A 2 13.61 9.25 -0.54
N SER A 3 14.22 10.07 0.31
CA SER A 3 15.40 9.72 1.10
C SER A 3 15.29 10.42 2.45
N ASN A 4 15.52 9.70 3.52
CA ASN A 4 15.48 10.22 4.88
C ASN A 4 16.71 9.78 5.66
N ARG A 5 17.16 10.65 6.57
CA ARG A 5 18.26 10.38 7.51
C ARG A 5 17.85 10.83 8.90
N GLU A 6 17.84 9.90 9.83
CA GLU A 6 17.51 10.13 11.23
C GLU A 6 18.74 9.86 12.09
N LYS A 7 18.88 10.63 13.16
CA LYS A 7 19.95 10.47 14.15
C LYS A 7 19.38 10.56 15.55
N TRP A 8 19.72 9.62 16.40
CA TRP A 8 19.34 9.60 17.80
C TRP A 8 20.57 9.76 18.66
N ARG A 9 20.45 10.59 19.70
CA ARG A 9 21.50 10.90 20.66
C ARG A 9 20.90 10.93 22.05
N ASN A 10 21.40 10.08 22.94
CA ASN A 10 21.04 10.13 24.34
C ASN A 10 22.29 10.48 25.15
N SER A 11 22.13 11.46 26.07
CA SER A 11 23.20 11.88 27.00
C SER A 11 23.36 10.88 28.13
N ILE A 12 24.44 11.01 28.88
CA ILE A 12 24.69 10.27 30.12
C ILE A 12 23.54 10.50 31.09
N GLY A 13 23.03 9.44 31.72
CA GLY A 13 21.96 9.53 32.72
C GLY A 13 20.54 9.58 32.14
N ALA A 14 20.35 9.43 30.83
CA ALA A 14 19.03 9.19 30.28
C ALA A 14 18.45 7.87 30.84
N ALA A 15 17.18 7.92 31.24
CA ALA A 15 16.50 6.80 31.90
C ALA A 15 16.59 5.53 31.03
N GLY A 16 17.31 4.51 31.49
CA GLY A 16 17.50 3.27 30.78
C GLY A 16 18.77 2.49 31.13
N GLY A 17 19.73 3.11 31.77
CA GLY A 17 20.82 2.48 32.52
C GLY A 17 21.83 1.59 31.77
N TRP A 18 21.67 1.37 30.47
CA TRP A 18 22.48 0.43 29.71
C TRP A 18 23.62 1.08 28.93
N ASP A 19 23.48 2.36 28.59
CA ASP A 19 24.45 3.06 27.75
C ASP A 19 25.42 3.90 28.60
N ARG A 20 26.56 3.36 28.91
CA ARG A 20 27.66 4.11 29.54
C ARG A 20 28.11 5.23 28.62
N ASN A 21 28.20 6.46 29.15
CA ASN A 21 28.66 7.63 28.42
C ASN A 21 27.77 8.09 27.26
N GLY A 22 26.54 7.57 27.14
CA GLY A 22 25.57 7.95 26.14
C GLY A 22 25.39 6.92 25.01
N TYR A 23 24.48 7.24 24.09
CA TYR A 23 24.06 6.38 22.96
C TYR A 23 24.02 7.18 21.67
N TYR A 24 24.38 6.56 20.57
CA TYR A 24 24.24 7.13 19.24
C TYR A 24 23.72 6.08 18.25
N ALA A 25 22.71 6.49 17.47
CA ALA A 25 22.22 5.68 16.34
C ALA A 25 21.98 6.56 15.12
N GLU A 26 22.09 5.96 13.97
CA GLU A 26 21.83 6.58 12.67
C GLU A 26 21.05 5.60 11.79
N LYS A 27 19.95 6.09 11.21
CA LYS A 27 19.17 5.35 10.22
C LYS A 27 19.14 6.15 8.92
N ARG A 28 19.40 5.47 7.83
CA ARG A 28 19.15 5.96 6.48
C ARG A 28 18.10 5.09 5.84
N SER A 29 17.10 5.71 5.26
CA SER A 29 16.05 5.03 4.52
C SER A 29 15.79 5.74 3.20
N GLY A 30 15.41 4.99 2.21
CA GLY A 30 15.08 5.52 0.90
C GLY A 30 14.14 4.60 0.16
N GLY A 31 13.56 5.12 -0.90
CA GLY A 31 12.69 4.31 -1.73
C GLY A 31 12.15 5.07 -2.93
N TYR A 32 11.56 4.32 -3.82
CA TYR A 32 10.88 4.88 -4.98
C TYR A 32 9.70 4.00 -5.39
N SER A 33 8.78 4.62 -6.11
CA SER A 33 7.70 3.92 -6.79
C SER A 33 7.62 4.36 -8.23
N ILE A 34 7.24 3.43 -9.09
CA ILE A 34 6.99 3.66 -10.51
C ILE A 34 5.58 3.15 -10.79
N ASN A 35 4.76 4.01 -11.40
CA ASN A 35 3.43 3.67 -11.85
C ASN A 35 3.34 3.90 -13.35
N ASN A 36 3.00 2.85 -14.10
CA ASN A 36 2.75 2.92 -15.53
C ASN A 36 1.31 2.52 -15.78
N ASP A 37 0.56 3.43 -16.38
CA ASP A 37 -0.86 3.24 -16.66
C ASP A 37 -1.10 3.30 -18.17
N PHE A 38 -2.01 2.46 -18.65
CA PHE A 38 -2.60 2.61 -19.96
C PHE A 38 -4.13 2.60 -19.85
N LEU A 39 -4.79 3.34 -20.72
CA LEU A 39 -6.24 3.42 -20.76
C LEU A 39 -6.70 3.53 -22.20
N LEU A 40 -7.63 2.68 -22.59
CA LEU A 40 -8.36 2.74 -23.86
C LEU A 40 -9.83 2.98 -23.56
N THR A 41 -10.40 4.03 -24.14
CA THR A 41 -11.81 4.39 -23.98
C THR A 41 -12.54 4.26 -25.30
N ALA A 42 -13.81 3.91 -25.23
CA ALA A 42 -14.71 3.89 -26.36
C ALA A 42 -16.10 4.36 -25.92
N ASP A 43 -16.76 5.10 -26.79
CA ASP A 43 -18.15 5.50 -26.63
C ASP A 43 -18.90 5.36 -27.95
N HIS A 44 -20.16 4.98 -27.87
CA HIS A 44 -21.04 4.89 -29.04
C HIS A 44 -22.51 5.08 -28.66
N LYS A 45 -23.26 5.70 -29.57
CA LYS A 45 -24.70 5.92 -29.40
C LYS A 45 -25.50 5.20 -30.49
N PHE A 46 -26.42 4.34 -30.06
CA PHE A 46 -27.35 3.58 -30.92
C PHE A 46 -28.79 4.09 -30.65
N GLY A 47 -29.23 5.08 -31.35
CA GLY A 47 -30.57 5.66 -31.13
C GLY A 47 -30.73 6.17 -29.70
N ASP A 48 -31.63 5.53 -28.93
CA ASP A 48 -31.91 5.87 -27.52
C ASP A 48 -30.93 5.27 -26.52
N ILE A 49 -30.03 4.37 -26.97
CA ILE A 49 -29.04 3.69 -26.12
C ILE A 49 -27.69 4.35 -26.33
N SER A 50 -27.07 4.76 -25.24
CA SER A 50 -25.65 5.18 -25.21
C SER A 50 -24.83 4.14 -24.45
N LEU A 51 -23.73 3.72 -25.05
CA LEU A 51 -22.74 2.82 -24.44
C LEU A 51 -21.42 3.57 -24.36
N ASP A 52 -20.82 3.57 -23.18
CA ASP A 52 -19.45 4.02 -22.98
C ASP A 52 -18.69 3.00 -22.13
N GLY A 53 -17.40 2.98 -22.29
CA GLY A 53 -16.58 2.07 -21.54
C GLY A 53 -15.09 2.34 -21.68
N PHE A 54 -14.35 1.67 -20.85
CA PHE A 54 -12.91 1.67 -20.94
C PHE A 54 -12.32 0.33 -20.49
N ILE A 55 -11.12 0.05 -20.97
CA ILE A 55 -10.21 -0.96 -20.45
C ILE A 55 -8.88 -0.29 -20.16
N GLY A 56 -8.29 -0.63 -19.03
CA GLY A 56 -7.02 -0.07 -18.61
C GLY A 56 -6.22 -1.06 -17.79
N GLY A 57 -4.96 -0.77 -17.63
CA GLY A 57 -4.08 -1.54 -16.77
C GLY A 57 -3.01 -0.67 -16.15
N THR A 58 -2.53 -1.13 -15.00
CA THR A 58 -1.51 -0.47 -14.21
C THR A 58 -0.40 -1.46 -13.89
N ILE A 59 0.85 -1.05 -14.05
CA ILE A 59 2.02 -1.74 -13.51
C ILE A 59 2.60 -0.84 -12.43
N TYR A 60 2.39 -1.22 -11.19
CA TYR A 60 2.92 -0.52 -10.02
C TYR A 60 4.11 -1.28 -9.47
N PHE A 61 5.23 -0.61 -9.33
CA PHE A 61 6.43 -1.11 -8.68
C PHE A 61 6.80 -0.20 -7.51
N TYR A 62 7.15 -0.79 -6.39
CA TYR A 62 7.60 -0.10 -5.19
C TYR A 62 8.84 -0.80 -4.64
N GLN A 63 9.82 -0.01 -4.22
CA GLN A 63 11.00 -0.45 -3.50
C GLN A 63 11.32 0.51 -2.39
N ASP A 64 11.60 -0.03 -1.21
CA ASP A 64 12.16 0.71 -0.09
C ASP A 64 13.32 -0.07 0.53
N ASP A 65 14.23 0.66 1.12
CA ASP A 65 15.36 0.12 1.88
C ASP A 65 15.67 0.98 3.09
N TYR A 66 16.22 0.35 4.09
CA TYR A 66 16.85 1.07 5.19
C TYR A 66 18.11 0.36 5.68
N LEU A 67 19.01 1.17 6.24
CA LEU A 67 20.18 0.76 6.99
C LEU A 67 20.18 1.54 8.31
N GLN A 68 20.17 0.83 9.43
CA GLN A 68 20.26 1.37 10.77
C GLN A 68 21.51 0.84 11.45
N ASN A 69 22.25 1.74 12.08
CA ASN A 69 23.43 1.42 12.86
C ASN A 69 23.29 2.05 14.25
N GLU A 70 23.67 1.33 15.27
CA GLU A 70 23.61 1.82 16.65
C GLU A 70 24.81 1.38 17.46
N THR A 71 25.23 2.23 18.39
CA THR A 71 26.30 1.93 19.35
C THR A 71 25.83 0.90 20.36
N GLN A 72 26.75 0.05 20.82
CA GLN A 72 26.49 -0.98 21.82
C GLN A 72 27.32 -0.71 23.08
N ASN A 73 26.69 -0.92 24.23
CA ASN A 73 27.26 -0.69 25.58
C ASN A 73 27.78 0.74 25.82
N GLY A 74 27.23 1.70 25.06
CA GLY A 74 27.54 3.12 25.22
C GLY A 74 28.69 3.64 24.36
N LEU A 75 29.21 4.81 24.75
CA LEU A 75 30.28 5.52 24.04
C LEU A 75 31.59 5.46 24.82
N THR A 76 32.70 5.32 24.10
CA THR A 76 34.04 5.36 24.67
C THR A 76 34.40 6.73 25.24
N VAL A 77 33.90 7.80 24.60
CA VAL A 77 34.09 9.19 25.03
C VAL A 77 32.71 9.83 25.25
N PRO A 78 32.41 10.33 26.47
CA PRO A 78 31.16 11.02 26.76
C PRO A 78 30.95 12.23 25.83
N GLY A 79 29.74 12.34 25.26
CA GLY A 79 29.36 13.46 24.37
C GLY A 79 29.92 13.39 22.93
N TYR A 80 30.77 12.41 22.62
CA TYR A 80 31.24 12.16 21.28
C TYR A 80 30.30 11.21 20.52
N TYR A 81 29.26 11.74 19.94
CA TYR A 81 28.19 11.00 19.26
C TYR A 81 28.61 10.53 17.86
N SER A 82 29.23 9.38 17.80
CA SER A 82 29.71 8.76 16.58
C SER A 82 29.60 7.23 16.67
N LEU A 83 29.31 6.56 15.58
CA LEU A 83 29.35 5.08 15.51
C LEU A 83 30.74 4.52 15.82
N TYR A 84 31.79 5.27 15.46
CA TYR A 84 33.17 4.90 15.76
C TYR A 84 33.49 4.92 17.27
N GLY A 85 32.70 5.71 18.03
CA GLY A 85 32.83 5.81 19.49
C GLY A 85 32.12 4.69 20.25
N SER A 86 31.58 3.66 19.61
CA SER A 86 30.93 2.55 20.28
C SER A 86 31.93 1.75 21.15
N VAL A 87 31.50 1.36 22.34
CA VAL A 87 32.31 0.52 23.24
C VAL A 87 32.46 -0.89 22.66
N ASP A 88 31.35 -1.47 22.27
CA ASP A 88 31.31 -2.77 21.61
C ASP A 88 31.01 -2.63 20.10
N PRO A 89 31.18 -3.69 19.30
CA PRO A 89 30.85 -3.67 17.89
C PRO A 89 29.43 -3.15 17.66
N ILE A 90 29.30 -2.22 16.72
CA ILE A 90 28.01 -1.58 16.39
C ILE A 90 26.99 -2.64 15.93
N LYS A 91 25.73 -2.48 16.34
CA LYS A 91 24.63 -3.28 15.81
C LYS A 91 24.20 -2.67 14.48
N MET A 92 24.09 -3.51 13.47
CA MET A 92 23.64 -3.17 12.13
C MET A 92 22.34 -3.90 11.80
N GLU A 93 21.35 -3.15 11.31
CA GLU A 93 20.10 -3.69 10.79
C GLU A 93 19.87 -3.11 9.39
N SER A 94 19.45 -3.96 8.46
CA SER A 94 19.09 -3.54 7.12
C SER A 94 17.86 -4.29 6.63
N SER A 95 17.07 -3.62 5.79
CA SER A 95 15.93 -4.23 5.12
C SER A 95 15.82 -3.71 3.71
N LEU A 96 15.38 -4.57 2.81
CA LEU A 96 15.04 -4.24 1.43
C LEU A 96 13.65 -4.82 1.14
N GLY A 97 12.68 -3.94 0.95
CA GLY A 97 11.33 -4.29 0.55
C GLY A 97 11.10 -4.04 -0.93
N LYS A 98 10.47 -5.00 -1.62
CA LYS A 98 10.04 -4.84 -3.02
C LYS A 98 8.64 -5.34 -3.17
N LYS A 99 7.83 -4.59 -3.91
CA LYS A 99 6.45 -4.94 -4.22
C LYS A 99 6.16 -4.60 -5.67
N GLN A 100 5.49 -5.50 -6.35
CA GLN A 100 4.93 -5.25 -7.68
C GLN A 100 3.45 -5.65 -7.67
N VAL A 101 2.61 -4.80 -8.22
CA VAL A 101 1.19 -5.08 -8.46
C VAL A 101 0.90 -4.79 -9.92
N ASN A 102 0.41 -5.79 -10.63
CA ASN A 102 -0.12 -5.62 -11.97
C ASN A 102 -1.63 -5.64 -11.88
N SER A 103 -2.29 -4.73 -12.57
CA SER A 103 -3.74 -4.57 -12.54
C SER A 103 -4.29 -4.49 -13.95
N LEU A 104 -5.41 -5.17 -14.18
CA LEU A 104 -6.23 -4.99 -15.38
C LEU A 104 -7.64 -4.63 -14.91
N TYR A 105 -8.23 -3.60 -15.49
CA TYR A 105 -9.54 -3.13 -15.08
C TYR A 105 -10.33 -2.60 -16.27
N GLY A 106 -11.65 -2.63 -16.13
CA GLY A 106 -12.53 -2.11 -17.14
C GLY A 106 -13.90 -1.73 -16.59
N LYS A 107 -14.56 -0.89 -17.35
CA LYS A 107 -15.93 -0.45 -17.08
C LYS A 107 -16.73 -0.45 -18.38
N ILE A 108 -17.99 -0.85 -18.27
CA ILE A 108 -19.00 -0.65 -19.30
C ILE A 108 -20.16 0.08 -18.65
N SER A 109 -20.59 1.18 -19.25
CA SER A 109 -21.76 1.95 -18.89
C SER A 109 -22.76 1.88 -20.01
N ALA A 110 -24.01 1.62 -19.68
CA ALA A 110 -25.12 1.68 -20.59
C ALA A 110 -26.16 2.65 -20.08
N SER A 111 -26.69 3.49 -20.95
CA SER A 111 -27.84 4.34 -20.62
C SER A 111 -28.91 4.25 -21.71
N TRP A 112 -30.16 4.23 -21.28
CA TRP A 112 -31.32 4.25 -22.16
C TRP A 112 -32.16 5.49 -21.90
N LYS A 113 -32.37 6.27 -22.98
CA LYS A 113 -33.12 7.55 -22.97
C LYS A 113 -32.65 8.53 -21.89
N SER A 114 -31.41 8.44 -21.44
CA SER A 114 -30.88 9.21 -20.30
C SER A 114 -31.70 9.06 -19.00
N THR A 115 -32.48 7.98 -18.88
CA THR A 115 -33.42 7.72 -17.79
C THR A 115 -33.01 6.50 -16.98
N LEU A 116 -32.57 5.43 -17.64
CA LEU A 116 -31.99 4.22 -17.02
C LEU A 116 -30.50 4.20 -17.23
N PHE A 117 -29.77 3.83 -16.19
CA PHE A 117 -28.32 3.72 -16.23
C PHE A 117 -27.87 2.41 -15.58
N LEU A 118 -26.95 1.75 -16.22
CA LEU A 118 -26.30 0.54 -15.69
C LEU A 118 -24.79 0.68 -15.88
N ASP A 119 -24.04 0.53 -14.79
CA ASP A 119 -22.58 0.48 -14.82
C ASP A 119 -22.12 -0.89 -14.31
N VAL A 120 -21.21 -1.51 -15.03
CA VAL A 120 -20.55 -2.74 -14.63
C VAL A 120 -19.03 -2.49 -14.66
N THR A 121 -18.35 -2.79 -13.56
CA THR A 121 -16.91 -2.67 -13.48
C THR A 121 -16.30 -3.99 -13.04
N GLY A 122 -15.09 -4.24 -13.51
CA GLY A 122 -14.28 -5.36 -13.06
C GLY A 122 -12.83 -4.93 -12.98
N ARG A 123 -12.16 -5.37 -11.93
CA ARG A 123 -10.72 -5.20 -11.76
C ARG A 123 -10.10 -6.50 -11.29
N ASN A 124 -8.97 -6.87 -11.87
CA ASN A 124 -8.15 -7.96 -11.39
C ASN A 124 -6.75 -7.45 -11.06
N ASP A 125 -6.27 -7.76 -9.87
CA ASP A 125 -4.93 -7.41 -9.41
C ASP A 125 -4.12 -8.69 -9.20
N TRP A 126 -2.83 -8.63 -9.54
CA TRP A 126 -1.83 -9.64 -9.27
C TRP A 126 -0.74 -9.00 -8.41
N SER A 127 -0.67 -9.39 -7.14
CA SER A 127 0.31 -8.86 -6.19
C SER A 127 1.46 -9.82 -5.95
N SER A 128 2.69 -9.30 -5.97
CA SER A 128 3.90 -10.08 -5.62
C SER A 128 4.02 -10.39 -4.13
N THR A 129 3.19 -9.78 -3.28
CA THR A 129 3.18 -10.01 -1.83
C THR A 129 2.42 -11.28 -1.45
N LEU A 130 1.67 -11.86 -2.38
CA LEU A 130 0.88 -13.07 -2.17
C LEU A 130 1.54 -14.29 -2.82
N PRO A 131 1.31 -15.51 -2.28
CA PRO A 131 1.75 -16.75 -2.90
C PRO A 131 1.25 -16.87 -4.35
N SER A 132 2.02 -17.54 -5.19
CA SER A 132 1.71 -17.69 -6.62
C SER A 132 0.32 -18.22 -6.92
N GLU A 133 -0.22 -19.07 -6.04
CA GLU A 133 -1.53 -19.70 -6.17
C GLU A 133 -2.69 -18.75 -5.84
N THR A 134 -2.46 -17.73 -5.00
CA THR A 134 -3.49 -16.80 -4.49
C THR A 134 -3.23 -15.34 -4.82
N ARG A 135 -2.21 -15.07 -5.63
CA ARG A 135 -1.78 -13.69 -5.95
C ARG A 135 -2.77 -12.90 -6.80
N SER A 136 -3.74 -13.58 -7.41
CA SER A 136 -4.76 -12.97 -8.28
C SER A 136 -6.06 -12.81 -7.54
N TYR A 137 -6.63 -11.63 -7.56
CA TYR A 137 -7.93 -11.36 -6.96
C TYR A 137 -8.74 -10.38 -7.78
N PHE A 138 -10.02 -10.73 -7.94
CA PHE A 138 -10.96 -10.01 -8.77
C PHE A 138 -11.96 -9.22 -7.92
N TYR A 139 -12.26 -7.99 -8.36
CA TYR A 139 -13.22 -7.07 -7.75
C TYR A 139 -14.31 -6.71 -8.75
N PRO A 140 -15.47 -7.32 -8.68
CA PRO A 140 -16.61 -6.90 -9.46
C PRO A 140 -17.39 -5.78 -8.77
N SER A 141 -18.02 -4.92 -9.57
CA SER A 141 -18.99 -3.94 -9.11
C SER A 141 -20.08 -3.76 -10.15
N VAL A 142 -21.30 -3.60 -9.67
CA VAL A 142 -22.46 -3.31 -10.50
C VAL A 142 -23.24 -2.18 -9.85
N SER A 143 -23.63 -1.17 -10.60
CA SER A 143 -24.53 -0.13 -10.14
C SER A 143 -25.60 0.18 -11.18
N GLY A 144 -26.81 0.44 -10.69
CA GLY A 144 -27.93 0.84 -11.53
C GLY A 144 -28.61 2.07 -10.97
N SER A 145 -29.17 2.88 -11.85
CA SER A 145 -30.02 4.00 -11.42
C SER A 145 -31.14 4.27 -12.43
N VAL A 146 -32.23 4.80 -11.91
CA VAL A 146 -33.41 5.18 -12.68
C VAL A 146 -33.88 6.56 -12.28
N VAL A 147 -34.18 7.38 -13.28
CA VAL A 147 -34.81 8.70 -13.09
C VAL A 147 -36.31 8.49 -13.09
N LEU A 148 -36.90 8.39 -11.90
CA LEU A 148 -38.31 8.07 -11.72
C LEU A 148 -39.23 9.19 -12.19
N SER A 149 -38.80 10.45 -12.14
CA SER A 149 -39.56 11.61 -12.61
C SER A 149 -39.89 11.57 -14.13
N GLU A 150 -39.17 10.73 -14.91
CA GLU A 150 -39.46 10.52 -16.32
C GLU A 150 -40.56 9.46 -16.58
N PHE A 151 -40.85 8.61 -15.58
CA PHE A 151 -41.84 7.52 -15.67
C PHE A 151 -43.13 7.79 -14.91
N ILE A 152 -43.06 8.61 -13.86
CA ILE A 152 -44.17 8.85 -12.94
C ILE A 152 -44.45 10.36 -12.88
N SER A 153 -45.72 10.76 -13.05
CA SER A 153 -46.10 12.15 -12.87
C SER A 153 -45.91 12.54 -11.38
N MET A 154 -45.04 13.53 -11.17
CA MET A 154 -44.70 13.99 -9.82
C MET A 154 -45.56 15.20 -9.40
N PRO A 155 -45.82 15.38 -8.09
CA PRO A 155 -46.37 16.62 -7.57
C PRO A 155 -45.49 17.82 -7.96
N SER A 156 -46.07 18.99 -8.13
CA SER A 156 -45.40 20.21 -8.64
C SER A 156 -44.24 20.74 -7.79
N TRP A 157 -44.02 20.18 -6.61
CA TRP A 157 -42.93 20.50 -5.70
C TRP A 157 -41.74 19.53 -5.84
N ILE A 158 -41.84 18.44 -6.66
CA ILE A 158 -40.75 17.51 -6.99
C ILE A 158 -40.42 17.65 -8.48
N ASP A 159 -39.31 18.30 -8.79
CA ASP A 159 -38.83 18.46 -10.16
C ASP A 159 -38.03 17.26 -10.64
N PHE A 160 -37.34 16.57 -9.73
CA PHE A 160 -36.45 15.49 -10.09
C PHE A 160 -36.40 14.42 -8.98
N TRP A 161 -36.58 13.15 -9.39
CA TRP A 161 -36.41 12.01 -8.49
C TRP A 161 -35.62 10.90 -9.18
N LYS A 162 -34.48 10.54 -8.57
CA LYS A 162 -33.60 9.47 -9.04
C LYS A 162 -33.36 8.43 -7.94
N LEU A 163 -33.57 7.16 -8.25
CA LEU A 163 -33.19 6.03 -7.40
C LEU A 163 -31.88 5.43 -7.89
N ARG A 164 -30.99 5.05 -6.95
CA ARG A 164 -29.71 4.40 -7.23
C ARG A 164 -29.51 3.22 -6.31
N GLY A 165 -28.98 2.10 -6.85
CA GLY A 165 -28.49 0.97 -6.12
C GLY A 165 -27.12 0.53 -6.64
N SER A 166 -26.27 0.02 -5.75
CA SER A 166 -24.96 -0.51 -6.15
C SER A 166 -24.54 -1.67 -5.26
N TRP A 167 -23.78 -2.58 -5.86
CA TRP A 167 -23.12 -3.68 -5.17
C TRP A 167 -21.67 -3.75 -5.62
N THR A 168 -20.75 -3.96 -4.66
CA THR A 168 -19.33 -4.13 -4.93
C THR A 168 -18.72 -5.14 -3.97
N GLN A 169 -17.72 -5.87 -4.46
CA GLN A 169 -16.88 -6.74 -3.65
C GLN A 169 -15.46 -6.20 -3.68
N THR A 170 -14.83 -6.07 -2.50
CA THR A 170 -13.45 -5.62 -2.35
C THR A 170 -12.61 -6.69 -1.66
N LYS A 171 -11.33 -6.71 -1.98
CA LYS A 171 -10.31 -7.55 -1.35
C LYS A 171 -9.08 -6.67 -1.10
N SER A 172 -8.22 -7.07 -0.17
CA SER A 172 -6.95 -6.39 0.08
C SER A 172 -5.80 -7.40 0.04
N ASP A 173 -4.63 -6.93 -0.33
CA ASP A 173 -3.40 -7.72 -0.24
C ASP A 173 -2.75 -7.56 1.16
N LEU A 174 -1.73 -8.36 1.40
CA LEU A 174 -0.94 -8.35 2.63
C LEU A 174 0.27 -7.42 2.49
N SER A 175 0.88 -7.08 3.62
CA SER A 175 2.15 -6.37 3.65
C SER A 175 3.28 -7.18 3.02
N ILE A 176 4.39 -6.51 2.71
CA ILE A 176 5.57 -7.15 2.13
C ILE A 176 6.09 -8.19 3.11
N TYR A 177 6.27 -9.43 2.63
CA TYR A 177 6.77 -10.60 3.39
C TYR A 177 5.88 -11.15 4.51
N ASP A 178 4.66 -10.67 4.72
CA ASP A 178 3.73 -11.21 5.72
C ASP A 178 3.37 -12.70 5.50
N THR A 179 3.51 -13.19 4.26
CA THR A 179 3.28 -14.60 3.95
C THR A 179 4.46 -15.51 4.26
N ASN A 180 5.63 -14.93 4.54
CA ASN A 180 6.81 -15.71 4.87
C ASN A 180 6.83 -16.02 6.37
N LYS A 181 6.87 -17.31 6.70
CA LYS A 181 7.14 -17.72 8.09
C LYS A 181 8.61 -17.40 8.39
N ALA A 182 8.83 -16.31 9.10
CA ALA A 182 10.15 -15.94 9.59
C ALA A 182 10.27 -16.41 11.07
N TYR A 183 11.37 -17.09 11.37
CA TYR A 183 11.75 -17.41 12.74
C TYR A 183 12.83 -16.41 13.15
N THR A 184 12.65 -15.81 14.32
CA THR A 184 13.71 -14.99 14.93
C THR A 184 14.65 -15.92 15.66
N ILE A 185 15.91 -15.96 15.27
CA ILE A 185 16.94 -16.67 16.02
C ILE A 185 17.37 -15.73 17.15
N GLU A 186 17.05 -16.10 18.40
CA GLU A 186 17.54 -15.37 19.55
C GLU A 186 19.04 -15.63 19.73
N ASN A 187 19.82 -14.55 19.76
CA ASN A 187 21.27 -14.63 19.99
C ASN A 187 21.63 -14.97 21.46
N ASN A 188 20.63 -15.03 22.34
CA ASN A 188 20.83 -15.42 23.72
C ASN A 188 21.01 -16.94 23.80
N ARG A 189 22.22 -17.37 24.20
CA ARG A 189 22.52 -18.77 24.43
C ARG A 189 21.79 -19.24 25.68
N TRP A 190 20.80 -20.10 25.52
CA TRP A 190 20.25 -20.86 26.64
C TRP A 190 21.07 -22.12 26.81
N ASN A 191 21.72 -22.29 27.98
CA ASN A 191 22.56 -23.46 28.31
C ASN A 191 23.72 -23.72 27.30
N GLY A 192 24.27 -22.67 26.67
CA GLY A 192 25.38 -22.80 25.71
C GLY A 192 24.99 -23.27 24.32
N LEU A 193 23.70 -23.49 24.05
CA LEU A 193 23.16 -23.83 22.73
C LEU A 193 22.43 -22.63 22.13
N ASN A 194 22.58 -22.44 20.85
CA ASN A 194 21.75 -21.47 20.12
C ASN A 194 20.33 -22.04 19.97
N GLY A 195 19.32 -21.29 20.45
CA GLY A 195 17.92 -21.65 20.27
C GLY A 195 17.45 -21.39 18.82
#